data_e68d5c3ea88891e0a601b8bc104664bb
#
_entry.id   e68d5c3ea88891e0a601b8bc104664bb
#
_cell.length_a   1.000
_cell.length_b   1.000
_cell.length_c   1.000
_cell.angle_alpha   90.00
_cell.angle_beta   90.00
_cell.angle_gamma   90.00
#
_symmetry.space_group_name_H-M   'P 1'
#
loop_
_entity.id
_entity.type
_entity.pdbx_description
1 polymer ?
#
loop_
_entity_poly.entity_id
_entity_poly.type
_entity_poly.pdbx_seq_one_letter_code
_entity_poly.pdbx_strand_id
1 'polypeptide(L)'
;MTVLLVHGDREYLREPGEELQTDLGVLDVPEDVEPGQTLETHLGEPFEVRRLRGPDLFNHFERTGAPMMPRDVGLIVGHTGVAAGDRVLDAGTGTGVLSAYLGRMGADVTTYERDPDFAEVARENMELADVGESVEVRTGDLTEELTAAGDESESAADDGDLGEFDVLTLDTEDAPEVVARAPDLLARGGYVAVYSPFVESTREVVEAAREVGLADVETFETIQRRMDFDDRGSRPSTAGVGHTGYLAFARRP
;
A
#
# COMPACT_ATOMS: atom_id res chain seq x y z
N MET A 1 6.82 -3.20 18.44
CA MET A 1 6.52 -3.99 17.21
C MET A 1 5.36 -4.94 17.51
N THR A 2 4.24 -4.76 16.85
CA THR A 2 3.03 -5.58 16.98
C THR A 2 3.30 -7.03 16.55
N VAL A 3 2.71 -8.00 17.25
CA VAL A 3 2.78 -9.44 16.94
C VAL A 3 1.41 -9.97 16.55
N LEU A 4 1.40 -11.05 15.77
CA LEU A 4 0.21 -11.79 15.41
C LEU A 4 0.13 -13.04 16.31
N LEU A 5 -0.96 -13.13 17.08
CA LEU A 5 -1.27 -14.28 17.92
C LEU A 5 -2.24 -15.19 17.18
N VAL A 6 -1.87 -16.45 16.99
CA VAL A 6 -2.64 -17.40 16.16
C VAL A 6 -3.02 -18.63 16.96
N HIS A 7 -4.31 -18.95 16.96
CA HIS A 7 -4.87 -20.19 17.50
C HIS A 7 -5.85 -20.80 16.48
N GLY A 8 -5.44 -21.87 15.80
CA GLY A 8 -6.22 -22.45 14.70
C GLY A 8 -6.47 -21.47 13.57
N ASP A 9 -7.74 -21.15 13.30
CA ASP A 9 -8.14 -20.18 12.27
C ASP A 9 -8.35 -18.77 12.83
N ARG A 10 -8.03 -18.55 14.11
CA ARG A 10 -8.20 -17.26 14.77
C ARG A 10 -6.89 -16.52 14.84
N GLU A 11 -6.93 -15.22 14.52
CA GLU A 11 -5.78 -14.33 14.49
C GLU A 11 -6.09 -13.04 15.24
N TYR A 12 -5.15 -12.57 16.04
CA TYR A 12 -5.29 -11.36 16.85
C TYR A 12 -3.98 -10.56 16.81
N LEU A 13 -4.09 -9.25 16.58
CA LEU A 13 -2.95 -8.35 16.72
C LEU A 13 -2.85 -7.87 18.16
N ARG A 14 -1.63 -7.86 18.71
CA ARG A 14 -1.33 -7.30 20.03
C ARG A 14 0.06 -6.68 20.05
N GLU A 15 0.15 -5.61 20.84
CA GLU A 15 1.44 -5.07 21.22
C GLU A 15 2.02 -5.81 22.43
N PRO A 16 3.36 -5.82 22.58
CA PRO A 16 3.99 -6.30 23.81
C PRO A 16 3.43 -5.56 25.04
N GLY A 17 3.16 -6.29 26.11
CA GLY A 17 2.56 -5.75 27.34
C GLY A 17 1.03 -5.69 27.34
N GLU A 18 0.35 -5.96 26.24
CA GLU A 18 -1.11 -5.99 26.18
C GLU A 18 -1.71 -7.32 26.66
N GLU A 19 -2.99 -7.27 27.01
CA GLU A 19 -3.80 -8.43 27.35
C GLU A 19 -4.74 -8.78 26.19
N LEU A 20 -4.81 -10.08 25.84
CA LEU A 20 -5.82 -10.61 24.92
C LEU A 20 -6.90 -11.36 25.69
N GLN A 21 -8.14 -10.88 25.61
CA GLN A 21 -9.31 -11.56 26.19
C GLN A 21 -10.12 -12.25 25.09
N THR A 22 -10.33 -13.57 25.25
CA THR A 22 -11.11 -14.39 24.32
C THR A 22 -11.98 -15.40 25.08
N ASP A 23 -12.82 -16.11 24.36
CA ASP A 23 -13.53 -17.29 24.87
C ASP A 23 -12.61 -18.49 25.22
N LEU A 24 -11.34 -18.41 24.77
CA LEU A 24 -10.27 -19.37 25.11
C LEU A 24 -9.50 -18.99 26.38
N GLY A 25 -9.88 -17.89 27.01
CA GLY A 25 -9.25 -17.35 28.19
C GLY A 25 -8.55 -16.02 27.96
N VAL A 26 -7.84 -15.59 29.00
CA VAL A 26 -7.03 -14.38 29.00
C VAL A 26 -5.57 -14.77 28.81
N LEU A 27 -4.89 -14.04 27.93
CA LEU A 27 -3.47 -14.20 27.65
C LEU A 27 -2.78 -12.85 27.84
N ASP A 28 -1.78 -12.82 28.70
CA ASP A 28 -0.88 -11.67 28.88
C ASP A 28 0.26 -11.79 27.87
N VAL A 29 0.45 -10.76 27.03
CA VAL A 29 1.55 -10.71 26.06
C VAL A 29 2.77 -10.11 26.75
N PRO A 30 3.87 -10.87 26.92
CA PRO A 30 5.07 -10.32 27.56
C PRO A 30 5.66 -9.13 26.81
N GLU A 31 6.30 -8.19 27.54
CA GLU A 31 7.02 -7.07 26.95
C GLU A 31 8.17 -7.50 26.01
N ASP A 32 8.76 -8.65 26.30
CA ASP A 32 9.88 -9.25 25.57
C ASP A 32 9.43 -10.39 24.63
N VAL A 33 8.15 -10.38 24.21
CA VAL A 33 7.62 -11.39 23.30
C VAL A 33 8.37 -11.40 21.96
N GLU A 34 8.71 -12.61 21.49
CA GLU A 34 9.40 -12.81 20.22
C GLU A 34 8.60 -13.75 19.29
N PRO A 35 8.59 -13.48 17.97
CA PRO A 35 8.02 -14.41 17.00
C PRO A 35 8.65 -15.80 17.08
N GLY A 36 7.79 -16.83 17.00
CA GLY A 36 8.17 -18.23 17.14
C GLY A 36 7.92 -18.80 18.53
N GLN A 37 7.61 -17.97 19.51
CA GLN A 37 7.17 -18.42 20.83
C GLN A 37 5.73 -18.97 20.77
N THR A 38 5.37 -19.74 21.81
CA THR A 38 3.98 -20.12 22.11
C THR A 38 3.64 -19.56 23.47
N LEU A 39 2.57 -18.75 23.53
CA LEU A 39 2.02 -18.25 24.78
C LEU A 39 0.77 -19.03 25.11
N GLU A 40 0.46 -19.18 26.39
CA GLU A 40 -0.73 -19.90 26.84
C GLU A 40 -1.67 -18.93 27.58
N THR A 41 -2.97 -19.06 27.33
CA THR A 41 -3.97 -18.39 28.16
C THR A 41 -3.97 -18.94 29.57
N HIS A 42 -4.61 -18.26 30.50
CA HIS A 42 -4.78 -18.77 31.87
C HIS A 42 -5.55 -20.10 31.94
N LEU A 43 -6.21 -20.53 30.88
CA LEU A 43 -6.89 -21.82 30.73
C LEU A 43 -6.02 -22.90 30.05
N GLY A 44 -4.77 -22.56 29.67
CA GLY A 44 -3.83 -23.45 29.01
C GLY A 44 -4.00 -23.60 27.51
N GLU A 45 -4.76 -22.71 26.86
CA GLU A 45 -4.92 -22.72 25.41
C GLU A 45 -3.74 -22.03 24.72
N PRO A 46 -3.03 -22.70 23.78
CA PRO A 46 -1.82 -22.19 23.19
C PRO A 46 -2.09 -21.21 22.03
N PHE A 47 -1.33 -20.14 21.98
CA PHE A 47 -1.27 -19.18 20.87
C PHE A 47 0.15 -19.13 20.32
N GLU A 48 0.30 -19.35 19.02
CA GLU A 48 1.57 -19.17 18.32
C GLU A 48 1.80 -17.68 18.08
N VAL A 49 2.99 -17.19 18.41
CA VAL A 49 3.41 -15.80 18.14
C VAL A 49 4.06 -15.72 16.76
N ARG A 50 3.52 -14.93 15.88
CA ARG A 50 4.06 -14.72 14.53
C ARG A 50 4.44 -13.27 14.29
N ARG A 51 5.48 -13.08 13.47
CA ARG A 51 5.82 -11.76 12.93
C ARG A 51 4.84 -11.39 11.82
N LEU A 52 4.32 -10.17 11.85
CA LEU A 52 3.49 -9.63 10.78
C LEU A 52 4.23 -9.61 9.43
N ARG A 53 3.55 -10.07 8.41
CA ARG A 53 3.97 -9.99 7.01
C ARG A 53 2.99 -9.16 6.20
N GLY A 54 3.31 -8.85 4.95
CA GLY A 54 2.45 -8.08 4.09
C GLY A 54 1.00 -8.60 3.96
N PRO A 55 0.77 -9.92 3.76
CA PRO A 55 -0.59 -10.48 3.73
C PRO A 55 -1.37 -10.27 5.04
N ASP A 56 -0.68 -10.27 6.19
CA ASP A 56 -1.31 -10.03 7.49
C ASP A 56 -1.76 -8.57 7.61
N LEU A 57 -0.95 -7.61 7.13
CA LEU A 57 -1.33 -6.20 7.05
C LEU A 57 -2.58 -6.02 6.18
N PHE A 58 -2.61 -6.66 5.00
CA PHE A 58 -3.81 -6.63 4.15
C PHE A 58 -5.05 -7.17 4.85
N ASN A 59 -4.93 -8.20 5.69
CA ASN A 59 -6.06 -8.82 6.39
C ASN A 59 -6.51 -8.04 7.62
N HIS A 60 -5.60 -7.38 8.33
CA HIS A 60 -5.84 -6.82 9.66
C HIS A 60 -5.85 -5.30 9.73
N PHE A 61 -5.44 -4.58 8.70
CA PHE A 61 -5.57 -3.12 8.67
C PHE A 61 -7.01 -2.69 8.82
N GLU A 62 -7.24 -1.62 9.56
CA GLU A 62 -8.53 -0.96 9.59
C GLU A 62 -8.86 -0.41 8.21
N ARG A 63 -10.10 -0.65 7.76
CA ARG A 63 -10.52 -0.41 6.38
C ARG A 63 -11.20 0.93 6.23
N THR A 64 -10.74 1.73 5.27
CA THR A 64 -11.43 2.95 4.81
C THR A 64 -12.25 2.72 3.55
N GLY A 65 -11.87 1.71 2.77
CA GLY A 65 -12.50 1.35 1.50
C GLY A 65 -11.97 0.01 0.99
N ALA A 66 -11.99 -0.18 -0.32
CA ALA A 66 -11.39 -1.35 -0.96
C ALA A 66 -9.87 -1.15 -1.05
N PRO A 67 -9.06 -1.90 -0.27
CA PRO A 67 -7.61 -1.76 -0.33
C PRO A 67 -7.05 -2.37 -1.61
N MET A 68 -5.92 -1.87 -2.06
CA MET A 68 -5.18 -2.49 -3.15
C MET A 68 -4.83 -3.94 -2.83
N MET A 69 -5.11 -4.84 -3.77
CA MET A 69 -4.88 -6.26 -3.55
C MET A 69 -3.37 -6.59 -3.55
N PRO A 70 -2.90 -7.56 -2.74
CA PRO A 70 -1.50 -7.95 -2.71
C PRO A 70 -0.91 -8.35 -4.07
N ARG A 71 -1.73 -8.88 -4.99
CA ARG A 71 -1.32 -9.18 -6.37
C ARG A 71 -0.98 -7.93 -7.17
N ASP A 72 -1.77 -6.85 -6.97
CA ASP A 72 -1.58 -5.58 -7.67
C ASP A 72 -0.37 -4.85 -7.10
N VAL A 73 -0.17 -4.88 -5.76
CA VAL A 73 1.07 -4.45 -5.10
C VAL A 73 2.29 -5.19 -5.68
N GLY A 74 2.18 -6.52 -5.85
CA GLY A 74 3.25 -7.33 -6.43
C GLY A 74 3.59 -6.94 -7.88
N LEU A 75 2.61 -6.52 -8.68
CA LEU A 75 2.83 -6.01 -10.03
C LEU A 75 3.51 -4.64 -10.00
N ILE A 76 3.07 -3.72 -9.15
CA ILE A 76 3.70 -2.41 -8.99
C ILE A 76 5.17 -2.59 -8.65
N VAL A 77 5.48 -3.37 -7.61
CA VAL A 77 6.87 -3.66 -7.21
C VAL A 77 7.68 -4.27 -8.36
N GLY A 78 7.10 -5.24 -9.07
CA GLY A 78 7.78 -5.96 -10.15
C GLY A 78 8.03 -5.11 -11.41
N HIS A 79 7.13 -4.19 -11.75
CA HIS A 79 7.26 -3.34 -12.95
C HIS A 79 8.07 -2.07 -12.68
N THR A 80 7.97 -1.48 -11.49
CA THR A 80 8.74 -0.26 -11.14
C THR A 80 10.15 -0.57 -10.67
N GLY A 81 10.34 -1.76 -10.11
CA GLY A 81 11.63 -2.14 -9.49
C GLY A 81 11.92 -1.40 -8.19
N VAL A 82 10.91 -0.79 -7.54
CA VAL A 82 11.04 -0.05 -6.28
C VAL A 82 11.82 -0.84 -5.24
N ALA A 83 12.77 -0.19 -4.58
CA ALA A 83 13.72 -0.80 -3.66
C ALA A 83 14.01 0.10 -2.44
N ALA A 84 14.84 -0.40 -1.53
CA ALA A 84 15.24 0.37 -0.36
C ALA A 84 16.02 1.63 -0.76
N GLY A 85 15.62 2.75 -0.18
CA GLY A 85 16.19 4.07 -0.44
C GLY A 85 15.55 4.83 -1.59
N ASP A 86 14.62 4.21 -2.36
CA ASP A 86 13.85 4.92 -3.36
C ASP A 86 12.83 5.85 -2.69
N ARG A 87 12.61 7.01 -3.30
CA ARG A 87 11.59 7.97 -2.89
C ARG A 87 10.30 7.73 -3.69
N VAL A 88 9.21 7.53 -3.00
CA VAL A 88 7.90 7.27 -3.60
C VAL A 88 6.93 8.39 -3.26
N LEU A 89 6.29 8.95 -4.29
CA LEU A 89 5.12 9.82 -4.13
C LEU A 89 3.87 9.00 -4.45
N ASP A 90 2.93 8.96 -3.51
CA ASP A 90 1.70 8.21 -3.62
C ASP A 90 0.49 9.12 -3.44
N ALA A 91 -0.61 8.88 -4.15
CA ALA A 91 -1.88 9.58 -3.92
C ALA A 91 -3.06 8.61 -4.04
N GLY A 92 -3.99 8.78 -3.09
CA GLY A 92 -5.07 7.84 -2.85
C GLY A 92 -4.64 6.78 -1.84
N THR A 93 -4.12 7.23 -0.68
CA THR A 93 -3.62 6.36 0.40
C THR A 93 -4.64 5.30 0.80
N GLY A 94 -5.90 5.69 0.95
CA GLY A 94 -6.99 4.82 1.39
C GLY A 94 -6.62 4.09 2.70
N THR A 95 -6.66 2.77 2.68
CA THR A 95 -6.25 1.92 3.83
C THR A 95 -4.74 1.93 4.09
N GLY A 96 -3.91 2.40 3.14
CA GLY A 96 -2.46 2.46 3.25
C GLY A 96 -1.72 1.13 2.97
N VAL A 97 -2.37 0.13 2.36
CA VAL A 97 -1.74 -1.18 2.11
C VAL A 97 -0.52 -1.05 1.21
N LEU A 98 -0.63 -0.33 0.08
CA LEU A 98 0.50 -0.13 -0.83
C LEU A 98 1.66 0.57 -0.13
N SER A 99 1.39 1.72 0.50
CA SER A 99 2.39 2.53 1.19
C SER A 99 3.11 1.75 2.29
N ALA A 100 2.36 0.92 3.07
CA ALA A 100 2.95 0.05 4.08
C ALA A 100 3.86 -1.04 3.48
N TYR A 101 3.50 -1.63 2.34
CA TYR A 101 4.36 -2.59 1.66
C TYR A 101 5.66 -1.93 1.18
N LEU A 102 5.56 -0.74 0.59
CA LEU A 102 6.72 0.01 0.07
C LEU A 102 7.65 0.47 1.21
N GLY A 103 7.09 1.02 2.30
CA GLY A 103 7.85 1.38 3.49
C GLY A 103 8.57 0.18 4.12
N ARG A 104 7.92 -0.98 4.20
CA ARG A 104 8.57 -2.23 4.68
C ARG A 104 9.65 -2.77 3.77
N MET A 105 9.66 -2.37 2.50
CA MET A 105 10.78 -2.65 1.57
C MET A 105 11.94 -1.68 1.74
N GLY A 106 11.76 -0.62 2.53
CA GLY A 106 12.77 0.39 2.82
C GLY A 106 12.72 1.61 1.89
N ALA A 107 11.62 1.81 1.19
CA ALA A 107 11.38 3.04 0.44
C ALA A 107 10.91 4.15 1.38
N ASP A 108 11.25 5.40 1.05
CA ASP A 108 10.74 6.60 1.69
C ASP A 108 9.48 7.06 0.95
N VAL A 109 8.32 6.92 1.59
CA VAL A 109 7.01 7.14 0.96
C VAL A 109 6.36 8.41 1.51
N THR A 110 6.00 9.33 0.62
CA THR A 110 5.06 10.42 0.91
C THR A 110 3.74 10.10 0.23
N THR A 111 2.67 9.93 1.00
CA THR A 111 1.35 9.57 0.47
C THR A 111 0.29 10.60 0.85
N TYR A 112 -0.61 10.91 -0.09
CA TYR A 112 -1.67 11.91 0.08
C TYR A 112 -3.05 11.25 0.16
N GLU A 113 -3.82 11.64 1.18
CA GLU A 113 -5.22 11.27 1.35
C GLU A 113 -6.07 12.52 1.59
N ARG A 114 -7.06 12.74 0.72
CA ARG A 114 -7.90 13.94 0.81
C ARG A 114 -8.94 13.90 1.93
N ASP A 115 -9.39 12.70 2.30
CA ASP A 115 -10.32 12.51 3.42
C ASP A 115 -9.55 12.46 4.73
N PRO A 116 -9.76 13.42 5.66
CA PRO A 116 -9.02 13.48 6.92
C PRO A 116 -9.27 12.26 7.82
N ASP A 117 -10.48 11.68 7.79
CA ASP A 117 -10.80 10.50 8.59
C ASP A 117 -10.06 9.27 8.03
N PHE A 118 -9.96 9.15 6.70
CA PHE A 118 -9.18 8.09 6.06
C PHE A 118 -7.68 8.27 6.30
N ALA A 119 -7.18 9.50 6.24
CA ALA A 119 -5.78 9.80 6.52
C ALA A 119 -5.39 9.41 7.96
N GLU A 120 -6.29 9.59 8.94
CA GLU A 120 -6.02 9.18 10.33
C GLU A 120 -5.93 7.66 10.45
N VAL A 121 -6.89 6.93 9.87
CA VAL A 121 -6.84 5.46 9.81
C VAL A 121 -5.57 4.96 9.12
N ALA A 122 -5.16 5.61 8.03
CA ALA A 122 -3.92 5.26 7.34
C ALA A 122 -2.69 5.45 8.24
N ARG A 123 -2.61 6.54 9.02
CA ARG A 123 -1.50 6.76 9.99
C ARG A 123 -1.45 5.66 11.05
N GLU A 124 -2.60 5.32 11.64
CA GLU A 124 -2.68 4.22 12.61
C GLU A 124 -2.22 2.88 11.99
N ASN A 125 -2.60 2.63 10.73
CA ASN A 125 -2.14 1.46 10.01
C ASN A 125 -0.62 1.48 9.72
N MET A 126 0.00 2.66 9.50
CA MET A 126 1.46 2.78 9.35
C MET A 126 2.19 2.48 10.66
N GLU A 127 1.67 2.91 11.79
CA GLU A 127 2.20 2.56 13.11
C GLU A 127 2.10 1.04 13.34
N LEU A 128 0.94 0.43 13.04
CA LEU A 128 0.74 -1.01 13.12
C LEU A 128 1.72 -1.80 12.24
N ALA A 129 2.05 -1.26 11.06
CA ALA A 129 3.02 -1.86 10.14
C ALA A 129 4.48 -1.65 10.54
N ASP A 130 4.76 -0.84 11.56
CA ASP A 130 6.11 -0.44 11.97
C ASP A 130 6.88 0.27 10.85
N VAL A 131 6.19 1.20 10.15
CA VAL A 131 6.73 2.00 9.04
C VAL A 131 6.48 3.50 9.17
N GLY A 132 5.98 3.98 10.31
CA GLY A 132 5.68 5.40 10.53
C GLY A 132 6.88 6.35 10.36
N GLU A 133 8.12 5.85 10.46
CA GLU A 133 9.34 6.63 10.19
C GLU A 133 9.67 6.75 8.69
N SER A 134 9.20 5.81 7.85
CA SER A 134 9.48 5.76 6.41
C SER A 134 8.28 6.07 5.53
N VAL A 135 7.08 6.21 6.12
CA VAL A 135 5.85 6.54 5.39
C VAL A 135 5.18 7.74 6.03
N GLU A 136 5.21 8.86 5.33
CA GLU A 136 4.52 10.10 5.73
C GLU A 136 3.14 10.16 5.08
N VAL A 137 2.08 10.13 5.89
CA VAL A 137 0.69 10.30 5.42
C VAL A 137 0.28 11.76 5.57
N ARG A 138 0.12 12.46 4.45
CA ARG A 138 -0.33 13.85 4.36
C ARG A 138 -1.83 13.90 4.08
N THR A 139 -2.54 14.72 4.84
CA THR A 139 -3.95 15.00 4.56
C THR A 139 -4.05 16.13 3.56
N GLY A 140 -4.61 15.89 2.39
CA GLY A 140 -4.76 16.89 1.34
C GLY A 140 -4.91 16.26 -0.05
N ASP A 141 -5.13 17.13 -1.02
CA ASP A 141 -5.20 16.76 -2.43
C ASP A 141 -3.85 17.05 -3.10
N LEU A 142 -3.24 16.02 -3.69
CA LEU A 142 -1.95 16.16 -4.36
C LEU A 142 -2.02 17.14 -5.53
N THR A 143 -3.13 17.23 -6.25
CA THR A 143 -3.27 18.17 -7.38
C THR A 143 -3.28 19.64 -6.91
N GLU A 144 -3.89 19.92 -5.75
CA GLU A 144 -3.87 21.24 -5.12
C GLU A 144 -2.45 21.60 -4.67
N GLU A 145 -1.74 20.69 -4.04
CA GLU A 145 -0.34 20.89 -3.62
C GLU A 145 0.59 21.16 -4.80
N LEU A 146 0.46 20.38 -5.88
CA LEU A 146 1.24 20.59 -7.10
C LEU A 146 0.94 21.93 -7.79
N THR A 147 -0.28 22.43 -7.66
CA THR A 147 -0.67 23.73 -8.22
C THR A 147 -0.10 24.86 -7.36
N ALA A 148 -0.20 24.77 -6.05
CA ALA A 148 0.37 25.75 -5.12
C ALA A 148 1.89 25.89 -5.27
N ALA A 149 2.60 24.76 -5.36
CA ALA A 149 4.04 24.72 -5.57
C ALA A 149 4.45 25.35 -6.93
N GLY A 150 3.61 25.25 -7.96
CA GLY A 150 3.84 25.87 -9.27
C GLY A 150 3.73 27.41 -9.27
N ASP A 151 2.82 27.95 -8.46
CA ASP A 151 2.61 29.41 -8.36
C ASP A 151 3.66 30.11 -7.46
N GLU A 152 4.28 29.38 -6.52
CA GLU A 152 5.30 29.93 -5.61
C GLU A 152 6.72 29.92 -6.20
N SER A 153 6.97 29.28 -7.33
CA SER A 153 8.30 29.18 -7.95
C SER A 153 8.90 30.49 -8.45
N GLU A 154 8.21 31.65 -8.35
CA GLU A 154 8.75 32.99 -8.58
C GLU A 154 9.33 33.67 -7.32
N SER A 155 9.17 33.13 -6.11
CA SER A 155 9.73 33.72 -4.91
C SER A 155 10.06 32.69 -3.82
N ALA A 156 11.34 32.47 -3.64
CA ALA A 156 11.99 31.87 -2.49
C ALA A 156 12.21 30.35 -2.51
N ALA A 157 13.49 30.01 -2.55
CA ALA A 157 14.01 28.76 -2.01
C ALA A 157 13.63 28.62 -0.54
N ASP A 158 12.67 27.76 -0.22
CA ASP A 158 12.69 26.84 0.92
C ASP A 158 11.28 26.21 1.11
N ASP A 159 11.22 24.91 1.36
CA ASP A 159 10.11 24.09 1.82
C ASP A 159 8.98 23.68 0.83
N GLY A 160 8.94 24.10 -0.42
CA GLY A 160 7.89 23.70 -1.39
C GLY A 160 8.34 22.71 -2.48
N ASP A 161 9.64 22.42 -2.59
CA ASP A 161 10.16 21.48 -3.58
C ASP A 161 9.96 20.03 -3.08
N LEU A 162 8.97 19.33 -3.64
CA LEU A 162 8.77 17.90 -3.36
C LEU A 162 9.99 17.05 -3.74
N GLY A 163 10.92 17.61 -4.51
CA GLY A 163 12.11 16.93 -5.01
C GLY A 163 11.79 15.87 -6.06
N GLU A 164 12.82 15.20 -6.57
CA GLU A 164 12.64 14.12 -7.54
C GLU A 164 12.28 12.80 -6.83
N PHE A 165 11.28 12.08 -7.37
CA PHE A 165 10.85 10.77 -6.91
C PHE A 165 11.30 9.69 -7.90
N ASP A 166 11.57 8.50 -7.39
CA ASP A 166 11.89 7.32 -8.21
C ASP A 166 10.63 6.66 -8.73
N VAL A 167 9.55 6.69 -7.92
CA VAL A 167 8.26 6.10 -8.29
C VAL A 167 7.11 7.03 -7.89
N LEU A 168 6.13 7.13 -8.78
CA LEU A 168 4.84 7.77 -8.56
C LEU A 168 3.75 6.69 -8.62
N THR A 169 2.96 6.55 -7.55
CA THR A 169 1.82 5.61 -7.48
C THR A 169 0.52 6.37 -7.28
N LEU A 170 -0.52 6.02 -8.04
CA LEU A 170 -1.78 6.74 -8.02
C LEU A 170 -2.97 5.77 -7.99
N ASP A 171 -3.88 5.96 -7.04
CA ASP A 171 -5.19 5.31 -6.94
C ASP A 171 -6.24 6.40 -6.63
N THR A 172 -6.36 7.38 -7.53
CA THR A 172 -7.24 8.54 -7.41
C THR A 172 -7.89 8.86 -8.75
N GLU A 173 -9.05 9.53 -8.72
CA GLU A 173 -9.74 9.96 -9.94
C GLU A 173 -8.97 11.03 -10.72
N ASP A 174 -8.15 11.83 -10.02
CA ASP A 174 -7.35 12.92 -10.59
C ASP A 174 -5.99 12.44 -11.15
N ALA A 175 -5.78 11.12 -11.21
CA ALA A 175 -4.54 10.53 -11.70
C ALA A 175 -4.07 11.07 -13.06
N PRO A 176 -4.91 11.33 -14.09
CA PRO A 176 -4.46 11.91 -15.35
C PRO A 176 -3.79 13.28 -15.19
N GLU A 177 -4.28 14.12 -14.27
CA GLU A 177 -3.73 15.45 -14.00
C GLU A 177 -2.35 15.35 -13.33
N VAL A 178 -2.19 14.43 -12.39
CA VAL A 178 -0.91 14.17 -11.73
C VAL A 178 0.10 13.57 -12.73
N VAL A 179 -0.34 12.63 -13.59
CA VAL A 179 0.49 12.03 -14.65
C VAL A 179 0.99 13.11 -15.63
N ALA A 180 0.18 14.12 -15.93
CA ALA A 180 0.62 15.25 -16.76
C ALA A 180 1.80 16.03 -16.14
N ARG A 181 1.99 15.97 -14.82
CA ARG A 181 3.10 16.58 -14.08
C ARG A 181 4.27 15.61 -13.82
N ALA A 182 4.12 14.33 -14.17
CA ALA A 182 5.12 13.30 -13.90
C ALA A 182 6.54 13.64 -14.41
N PRO A 183 6.76 14.31 -15.56
CA PRO A 183 8.10 14.72 -15.96
C PRO A 183 8.80 15.67 -14.99
N ASP A 184 8.05 16.46 -14.23
CA ASP A 184 8.58 17.42 -13.25
C ASP A 184 8.79 16.76 -11.88
N LEU A 185 8.07 15.68 -11.58
CA LEU A 185 8.06 14.99 -10.30
C LEU A 185 9.06 13.82 -10.23
N LEU A 186 9.23 13.10 -11.35
CA LEU A 186 10.06 11.90 -11.37
C LEU A 186 11.51 12.19 -11.69
N ALA A 187 12.41 11.45 -11.08
CA ALA A 187 13.78 11.33 -11.51
C ALA A 187 13.87 10.69 -12.92
N ARG A 188 14.95 10.93 -13.66
CA ARG A 188 15.16 10.25 -14.95
C ARG A 188 15.22 8.75 -14.77
N GLY A 189 14.43 8.02 -15.54
CA GLY A 189 14.28 6.57 -15.42
C GLY A 189 13.25 6.14 -14.39
N GLY A 190 12.68 7.08 -13.61
CA GLY A 190 11.61 6.82 -12.65
C GLY A 190 10.30 6.37 -13.31
N TYR A 191 9.45 5.74 -12.54
CA TYR A 191 8.21 5.10 -13.01
C TYR A 191 6.95 5.73 -12.45
N VAL A 192 5.91 5.74 -13.28
CA VAL A 192 4.51 5.93 -12.84
C VAL A 192 3.82 4.58 -12.82
N ALA A 193 3.03 4.32 -11.78
CA ALA A 193 2.11 3.19 -11.68
C ALA A 193 0.73 3.73 -11.27
N VAL A 194 -0.29 3.56 -12.09
CA VAL A 194 -1.65 4.03 -11.82
C VAL A 194 -2.61 2.86 -11.77
N TYR A 195 -3.32 2.74 -10.68
CA TYR A 195 -4.46 1.83 -10.56
C TYR A 195 -5.76 2.56 -10.91
N SER A 196 -6.63 1.89 -11.63
CA SER A 196 -8.00 2.36 -11.86
C SER A 196 -8.97 1.17 -11.99
N PRO A 197 -10.16 1.24 -11.38
CA PRO A 197 -11.18 0.20 -11.55
C PRO A 197 -11.90 0.27 -12.91
N PHE A 198 -11.71 1.36 -13.68
CA PHE A 198 -12.41 1.62 -14.93
C PHE A 198 -11.46 1.75 -16.10
N VAL A 199 -11.82 1.15 -17.23
CA VAL A 199 -11.02 1.21 -18.46
C VAL A 199 -10.99 2.62 -19.06
N GLU A 200 -12.06 3.40 -18.88
CA GLU A 200 -12.14 4.77 -19.34
C GLU A 200 -11.09 5.66 -18.65
N SER A 201 -11.03 5.62 -17.32
CA SER A 201 -10.03 6.37 -16.53
C SER A 201 -8.60 5.89 -16.86
N THR A 202 -8.41 4.57 -17.02
CA THR A 202 -7.12 4.04 -17.46
C THR A 202 -6.71 4.58 -18.84
N ARG A 203 -7.66 4.75 -19.73
CA ARG A 203 -7.41 5.34 -21.05
C ARG A 203 -6.95 6.79 -20.95
N GLU A 204 -7.59 7.60 -20.11
CA GLU A 204 -7.21 8.99 -19.87
C GLU A 204 -5.78 9.10 -19.33
N VAL A 205 -5.41 8.22 -18.39
CA VAL A 205 -4.04 8.10 -17.85
C VAL A 205 -3.03 7.78 -18.97
N VAL A 206 -3.33 6.81 -19.84
CA VAL A 206 -2.46 6.43 -20.97
C VAL A 206 -2.31 7.58 -21.97
N GLU A 207 -3.39 8.31 -22.24
CA GLU A 207 -3.37 9.47 -23.12
C GLU A 207 -2.50 10.59 -22.51
N ALA A 208 -2.69 10.94 -21.22
CA ALA A 208 -1.89 11.92 -20.51
C ALA A 208 -0.39 11.54 -20.49
N ALA A 209 -0.05 10.29 -20.18
CA ALA A 209 1.33 9.80 -20.16
C ALA A 209 2.03 9.98 -21.53
N ARG A 210 1.31 9.72 -22.63
CA ARG A 210 1.82 9.89 -24.01
C ARG A 210 1.98 11.34 -24.38
N GLU A 211 1.04 12.20 -23.99
CA GLU A 211 1.06 13.65 -24.28
C GLU A 211 2.29 14.33 -23.65
N VAL A 212 2.68 13.92 -22.44
CA VAL A 212 3.85 14.49 -21.76
C VAL A 212 5.17 13.76 -22.09
N GLY A 213 5.12 12.80 -23.01
CA GLY A 213 6.32 12.15 -23.55
C GLY A 213 6.92 11.08 -22.64
N LEU A 214 6.13 10.47 -21.73
CA LEU A 214 6.58 9.30 -21.00
C LEU A 214 6.77 8.09 -21.94
N ALA A 215 7.78 7.29 -21.69
CA ALA A 215 8.11 6.07 -22.43
C ALA A 215 7.47 4.84 -21.80
N ASP A 216 7.58 3.69 -22.48
CA ASP A 216 7.21 2.37 -22.00
C ASP A 216 5.79 2.29 -21.42
N VAL A 217 4.84 2.98 -22.08
CA VAL A 217 3.44 3.02 -21.61
C VAL A 217 2.75 1.69 -21.86
N GLU A 218 2.47 0.97 -20.78
CA GLU A 218 1.83 -0.35 -20.79
C GLU A 218 0.63 -0.38 -19.84
N THR A 219 -0.34 -1.23 -20.13
CA THR A 219 -1.52 -1.41 -19.27
C THR A 219 -1.83 -2.88 -19.10
N PHE A 220 -2.13 -3.28 -17.87
CA PHE A 220 -2.44 -4.67 -17.51
C PHE A 220 -3.76 -4.78 -16.77
N GLU A 221 -4.53 -5.80 -17.12
CA GLU A 221 -5.59 -6.36 -16.27
C GLU A 221 -5.05 -7.66 -15.67
N THR A 222 -5.16 -7.82 -14.35
CA THR A 222 -4.70 -9.05 -13.69
C THR A 222 -5.86 -9.95 -13.33
N ILE A 223 -5.86 -11.15 -13.91
CA ILE A 223 -6.83 -12.21 -13.61
C ILE A 223 -6.15 -13.29 -12.79
N GLN A 224 -6.48 -13.39 -11.50
CA GLN A 224 -5.95 -14.43 -10.62
C GLN A 224 -7.03 -15.45 -10.28
N ARG A 225 -6.72 -16.75 -10.49
CA ARG A 225 -7.62 -17.85 -10.18
C ARG A 225 -6.99 -18.82 -9.20
N ARG A 226 -7.69 -19.09 -8.09
CA ARG A 226 -7.29 -20.12 -7.13
C ARG A 226 -7.50 -21.53 -7.70
N MET A 227 -6.71 -22.46 -7.22
CA MET A 227 -6.89 -23.90 -7.46
C MET A 227 -7.35 -24.57 -6.17
N ASP A 228 -8.33 -25.46 -6.28
CA ASP A 228 -8.79 -26.32 -5.19
C ASP A 228 -8.11 -27.69 -5.33
N PHE A 229 -7.63 -28.23 -4.22
CA PHE A 229 -7.03 -29.56 -4.11
C PHE A 229 -7.79 -30.32 -3.04
N ASP A 230 -8.50 -31.35 -3.42
CA ASP A 230 -9.25 -32.21 -2.50
C ASP A 230 -9.04 -33.70 -2.85
N ASP A 231 -9.59 -34.61 -2.04
CA ASP A 231 -9.45 -36.06 -2.24
C ASP A 231 -10.01 -36.57 -3.58
N ARG A 232 -10.84 -35.77 -4.29
CA ARG A 232 -11.42 -36.08 -5.58
C ARG A 232 -10.52 -35.61 -6.73
N GLY A 233 -9.47 -34.82 -6.45
CA GLY A 233 -8.52 -34.31 -7.43
C GLY A 233 -8.31 -32.78 -7.35
N SER A 234 -7.62 -32.26 -8.35
CA SER A 234 -7.24 -30.84 -8.45
C SER A 234 -8.02 -30.16 -9.57
N ARG A 235 -8.56 -28.99 -9.30
CA ARG A 235 -9.34 -28.22 -10.28
C ARG A 235 -9.21 -26.71 -10.03
N PRO A 236 -9.46 -25.86 -11.03
CA PRO A 236 -9.68 -24.45 -10.79
C PRO A 236 -10.84 -24.24 -9.80
N SER A 237 -10.66 -23.31 -8.86
CA SER A 237 -11.71 -22.97 -7.89
C SER A 237 -13.00 -22.56 -8.61
N THR A 238 -14.14 -22.96 -8.02
CA THR A 238 -15.46 -22.53 -8.46
C THR A 238 -15.85 -21.17 -7.90
N ALA A 239 -15.07 -20.61 -6.97
CA ALA A 239 -15.17 -19.20 -6.63
C ALA A 239 -14.92 -18.35 -7.90
N GLY A 240 -15.68 -17.30 -8.10
CA GLY A 240 -15.59 -16.48 -9.30
C GLY A 240 -14.17 -15.91 -9.49
N VAL A 241 -13.82 -15.61 -10.73
CA VAL A 241 -12.66 -14.79 -11.06
C VAL A 241 -13.10 -13.35 -10.89
N GLY A 242 -12.56 -12.66 -9.87
CA GLY A 242 -12.89 -11.26 -9.63
C GLY A 242 -12.04 -10.34 -10.49
N HIS A 243 -12.66 -9.36 -11.15
CA HIS A 243 -11.99 -8.19 -11.67
C HIS A 243 -11.68 -7.25 -10.49
N THR A 244 -10.48 -6.67 -10.44
CA THR A 244 -10.15 -5.63 -9.47
C THR A 244 -9.97 -4.28 -10.15
N GLY A 245 -9.22 -4.21 -11.22
CA GLY A 245 -8.94 -2.99 -11.95
C GLY A 245 -7.83 -3.19 -12.97
N TYR A 246 -7.36 -2.09 -13.47
CA TYR A 246 -6.29 -1.97 -14.45
C TYR A 246 -5.09 -1.28 -13.79
N LEU A 247 -3.89 -1.71 -14.15
CA LEU A 247 -2.64 -1.05 -13.79
C LEU A 247 -2.01 -0.50 -15.07
N ALA A 248 -1.82 0.81 -15.12
CA ALA A 248 -1.07 1.46 -16.17
C ALA A 248 0.32 1.85 -15.64
N PHE A 249 1.35 1.58 -16.44
CA PHE A 249 2.74 1.93 -16.15
C PHE A 249 3.28 2.83 -17.25
N ALA A 250 4.16 3.74 -16.86
CA ALA A 250 4.93 4.57 -17.76
C ALA A 250 6.26 4.94 -17.13
N ARG A 251 7.23 5.39 -17.93
CA ARG A 251 8.57 5.69 -17.47
C ARG A 251 9.04 7.06 -17.94
N ARG A 252 9.68 7.84 -17.08
CA ARG A 252 10.39 9.05 -17.47
C ARG A 252 11.67 8.67 -18.24
N PRO A 253 11.85 9.10 -19.50
CA PRO A 253 13.02 8.78 -20.30
C PRO A 253 14.33 9.45 -19.82
#